data_7b38d369e991873742834648277e0496
#
_entry.id   7b38d369e991873742834648277e0496
#
_cell.length_a   1.000
_cell.length_b   1.000
_cell.length_c   1.000
_cell.angle_alpha   90.00
_cell.angle_beta   90.00
_cell.angle_gamma   90.00
#
_symmetry.space_group_name_H-M   'P 1'
#
loop_
_entity.id
_entity.type
_entity.pdbx_description
1 polymer ?
#
loop_
_entity_poly.entity_id
_entity_poly.type
_entity_poly.pdbx_seq_one_letter_code
_entity_poly.pdbx_strand_id
1 'polypeptide(L)'
;EMTSSLVGSEMCIRDRYLSITNHIYSGMCFTIAESSWNKLSADQQQIVSDAAKASADYDRELNEQQTNDLVSALEEKGMKINSPELAPFAAATEKVLTDNADTYGDLLDQLKAWKEAR
;
A
#
# COMPACT_ATOMS: atom_id res chain seq x y z
N GLU A 1 21.47 5.89 3.58
CA GLU A 1 20.47 6.11 4.65
C GLU A 1 19.19 5.42 4.23
N MET A 2 18.94 4.25 4.82
CA MET A 2 17.73 3.48 4.52
C MET A 2 16.53 4.18 5.13
N THR A 3 15.64 4.61 4.28
CA THR A 3 14.41 5.32 4.65
C THR A 3 13.44 4.37 5.36
N SER A 4 13.27 4.58 6.40
CA SER A 4 12.57 4.78 7.64
C SER A 4 11.24 4.07 7.89
N SER A 5 10.49 3.46 7.01
CA SER A 5 9.25 2.78 7.39
C SER A 5 9.41 1.27 7.64
N LEU A 6 10.40 0.63 7.03
CA LEU A 6 10.74 -0.78 7.29
C LEU A 6 11.95 -0.94 8.23
N VAL A 7 12.72 0.12 8.45
CA VAL A 7 13.96 0.09 9.24
C VAL A 7 13.86 0.94 10.51
N GLY A 8 12.78 1.68 10.68
CA GLY A 8 12.56 2.56 11.84
C GLY A 8 12.01 1.87 13.09
N SER A 9 11.59 0.62 13.02
CA SER A 9 11.32 -0.18 14.21
C SER A 9 12.56 -0.98 14.53
N GLU A 10 13.16 -0.75 15.69
CA GLU A 10 14.36 -1.43 16.19
C GLU A 10 14.27 -2.98 16.18
N MET A 11 13.10 -3.55 15.90
CA MET A 11 12.87 -4.99 15.76
C MET A 11 13.50 -5.59 14.51
N CYS A 12 13.55 -4.87 13.39
CA CYS A 12 14.03 -5.42 12.11
C CYS A 12 15.56 -5.58 12.03
N ILE A 13 16.32 -4.91 12.87
CA ILE A 13 17.81 -4.96 12.84
C ILE A 13 18.36 -6.29 13.32
N ARG A 14 17.57 -7.12 14.02
CA ARG A 14 17.99 -8.39 14.60
C ARG A 14 17.46 -9.62 13.87
N ASP A 15 16.51 -9.45 12.97
CA ASP A 15 15.87 -10.57 12.33
C ASP A 15 16.68 -11.08 11.12
N ARG A 16 16.80 -12.41 11.05
CA ARG A 16 17.49 -13.10 9.95
C ARG A 16 16.56 -13.51 8.83
N TYR A 17 15.26 -13.32 8.99
CA TYR A 17 14.23 -13.82 8.11
C TYR A 17 13.22 -12.71 7.80
N LEU A 18 12.86 -12.59 6.52
CA LEU A 18 11.79 -11.72 6.04
C LEU A 18 10.78 -12.58 5.29
N SER A 19 9.50 -12.52 5.69
CA SER A 19 8.41 -13.16 4.96
C SER A 19 7.59 -12.10 4.21
N ILE A 20 7.53 -12.20 2.90
CA ILE A 20 6.77 -11.29 2.06
C ILE A 20 5.32 -11.76 2.04
N THR A 21 4.50 -11.19 2.90
CA THR A 21 3.10 -11.56 3.06
C THR A 21 2.13 -10.61 2.39
N ASN A 22 2.55 -9.40 2.04
CA ASN A 22 1.72 -8.37 1.41
C ASN A 22 0.35 -8.18 2.09
N HIS A 23 0.30 -8.30 3.42
CA HIS A 23 -0.94 -8.33 4.19
C HIS A 23 -1.45 -6.93 4.57
N ILE A 24 -0.67 -5.90 4.37
CA ILE A 24 -1.04 -4.51 4.61
C ILE A 24 -0.82 -3.69 3.35
N TYR A 25 -1.83 -2.93 2.97
CA TYR A 25 -1.72 -1.88 1.98
C TYR A 25 -2.02 -0.54 2.63
N SER A 26 -1.03 0.36 2.66
CA SER A 26 -1.18 1.71 3.21
C SER A 26 -1.34 2.70 2.05
N GLY A 27 -2.59 2.96 1.68
CA GLY A 27 -2.91 4.00 0.71
C GLY A 27 -2.82 5.39 1.34
N MET A 28 -2.15 6.32 0.66
CA MET A 28 -2.17 7.74 1.02
C MET A 28 -3.03 8.51 0.03
N CYS A 29 -3.77 9.49 0.53
CA CYS A 29 -4.64 10.31 -0.30
C CYS A 29 -4.14 11.75 -0.33
N PHE A 30 -4.09 12.35 -1.51
CA PHE A 30 -4.01 13.80 -1.64
C PHE A 30 -5.38 14.38 -1.31
N THR A 31 -5.42 15.28 -0.34
CA THR A 31 -6.66 15.95 0.06
C THR A 31 -6.50 17.45 0.03
N ILE A 32 -7.53 18.16 -0.40
CA ILE A 32 -7.63 19.61 -0.35
C ILE A 32 -8.96 19.97 0.29
N ALA A 33 -8.96 20.98 1.15
CA ALA A 33 -10.20 21.49 1.74
C ALA A 33 -11.07 22.12 0.65
N GLU A 34 -12.36 21.84 0.65
CA GLU A 34 -13.33 22.38 -0.31
C GLU A 34 -13.29 23.92 -0.38
N SER A 35 -13.17 24.56 0.78
CA SER A 35 -13.04 26.03 0.87
C SER A 35 -11.78 26.58 0.18
N SER A 36 -10.72 25.80 0.06
CA SER A 36 -9.50 26.16 -0.68
C SER A 36 -9.67 25.86 -2.17
N TRP A 37 -10.26 24.72 -2.49
CA TRP A 37 -10.53 24.31 -3.87
C TRP A 37 -11.41 25.31 -4.59
N ASN A 38 -12.48 25.78 -3.93
CA ASN A 38 -13.43 26.72 -4.51
C ASN A 38 -12.87 28.15 -4.71
N LYS A 39 -11.67 28.46 -4.18
CA LYS A 39 -10.98 29.73 -4.46
C LYS A 39 -10.13 29.68 -5.73
N LEU A 40 -9.89 28.49 -6.27
CA LEU A 40 -9.12 28.31 -7.49
C LEU A 40 -9.99 28.52 -8.71
N SER A 41 -9.44 29.13 -9.76
CA SER A 41 -10.09 29.14 -11.07
C SER A 41 -10.13 27.72 -11.66
N ALA A 42 -10.99 27.49 -12.66
CA ALA A 42 -11.10 26.19 -13.32
C ALA A 42 -9.74 25.71 -13.89
N ASP A 43 -8.96 26.61 -14.48
CA ASP A 43 -7.63 26.29 -14.99
C ASP A 43 -6.66 25.89 -13.86
N GLN A 44 -6.72 26.57 -12.71
CA GLN A 44 -5.90 26.24 -11.55
C GLN A 44 -6.32 24.89 -10.94
N GLN A 45 -7.61 24.61 -10.87
CA GLN A 45 -8.12 23.31 -10.41
C GLN A 45 -7.62 22.18 -11.31
N GLN A 46 -7.61 22.39 -12.62
CA GLN A 46 -7.09 21.41 -13.57
C GLN A 46 -5.59 21.18 -13.36
N ILE A 47 -4.80 22.24 -13.23
CA ILE A 47 -3.34 22.15 -12.99
C ILE A 47 -3.05 21.37 -11.70
N VAL A 48 -3.79 21.66 -10.62
CA VAL A 48 -3.61 20.96 -9.32
C VAL A 48 -3.99 19.49 -9.43
N SER A 49 -5.07 19.17 -10.15
CA SER A 49 -5.50 17.78 -10.37
C SER A 49 -4.47 16.99 -11.18
N ASP A 50 -3.95 17.58 -12.26
CA ASP A 50 -2.96 16.94 -13.11
C ASP A 50 -1.63 16.73 -12.35
N ALA A 51 -1.20 17.72 -11.58
CA ALA A 51 -0.01 17.62 -10.76
C ALA A 51 -0.14 16.55 -9.66
N ALA A 52 -1.30 16.47 -9.00
CA ALA A 52 -1.58 15.45 -7.99
C ALA A 52 -1.57 14.05 -8.59
N LYS A 53 -2.16 13.88 -9.77
CA LYS A 53 -2.14 12.59 -10.49
C LYS A 53 -0.72 12.19 -10.89
N ALA A 54 0.03 13.11 -11.51
CA ALA A 54 1.40 12.85 -11.92
C ALA A 54 2.31 12.50 -10.72
N SER A 55 2.13 13.19 -9.60
CA SER A 55 2.85 12.90 -8.35
C SER A 55 2.50 11.52 -7.80
N ALA A 56 1.22 11.13 -7.83
CA ALA A 56 0.79 9.82 -7.36
C ALA A 56 1.30 8.67 -8.24
N ASP A 57 1.35 8.88 -9.56
CA ASP A 57 1.88 7.90 -10.49
C ASP A 57 3.40 7.73 -10.31
N TYR A 58 4.13 8.83 -10.14
CA TYR A 58 5.57 8.82 -9.84
C TYR A 58 5.88 8.14 -8.49
N ASP A 59 5.11 8.43 -7.45
CA ASP A 59 5.29 7.83 -6.13
C ASP A 59 5.09 6.31 -6.17
N ARG A 60 4.10 5.81 -6.91
CA ARG A 60 3.89 4.36 -7.08
C ARG A 60 5.07 3.69 -7.75
N GLU A 61 5.55 4.26 -8.86
CA GLU A 61 6.70 3.73 -9.59
C GLU A 61 7.96 3.71 -8.72
N LEU A 62 8.22 4.80 -8.00
CA LEU A 62 9.35 4.92 -7.10
C LEU A 62 9.28 3.91 -5.94
N ASN A 63 8.10 3.73 -5.33
CA ASN A 63 7.90 2.78 -4.24
C ASN A 63 8.10 1.33 -4.72
N GLU A 64 7.62 0.98 -5.91
CA GLU A 64 7.82 -0.34 -6.49
C GLU A 64 9.32 -0.62 -6.72
N GLN A 65 10.03 0.34 -7.32
CA GLN A 65 11.47 0.23 -7.54
C GLN A 65 12.23 0.10 -6.22
N GLN A 66 11.97 0.98 -5.26
CA GLN A 66 12.64 0.96 -3.96
C GLN A 66 12.37 -0.33 -3.18
N THR A 67 11.16 -0.90 -3.29
CA THR A 67 10.83 -2.17 -2.65
C THR A 67 11.66 -3.31 -3.21
N ASN A 68 11.80 -3.38 -4.54
CA ASN A 68 12.60 -4.40 -5.19
C ASN A 68 14.09 -4.27 -4.85
N ASP A 69 14.61 -3.04 -4.86
CA ASP A 69 16.01 -2.76 -4.50
C ASP A 69 16.29 -3.12 -3.03
N LEU A 70 15.34 -2.85 -2.14
CA LEU A 70 15.46 -3.15 -0.71
C LEU A 70 15.48 -4.66 -0.44
N VAL A 71 14.64 -5.44 -1.12
CA VAL A 71 14.64 -6.91 -1.02
C VAL A 71 16.03 -7.46 -1.37
N SER A 72 16.58 -7.04 -2.50
CA SER A 72 17.91 -7.45 -2.95
C SER A 72 19.01 -7.04 -1.96
N ALA A 73 18.95 -5.80 -1.46
CA ALA A 73 19.93 -5.31 -0.48
C ALA A 73 19.88 -6.05 0.86
N LEU A 74 18.71 -6.52 1.27
CA LEU A 74 18.53 -7.31 2.49
C LEU A 74 19.10 -8.73 2.33
N GLU A 75 18.91 -9.36 1.15
CA GLU A 75 19.50 -10.65 0.84
C GLU A 75 21.04 -10.57 0.83
N GLU A 76 21.62 -9.54 0.23
CA GLU A 76 23.07 -9.30 0.21
C GLU A 76 23.65 -9.15 1.63
N LYS A 77 22.86 -8.62 2.57
CA LYS A 77 23.22 -8.50 3.99
C LYS A 77 22.99 -9.79 4.78
N GLY A 78 22.60 -10.88 4.11
CA GLY A 78 22.45 -12.20 4.71
C GLY A 78 21.08 -12.48 5.31
N MET A 79 20.08 -11.64 5.03
CA MET A 79 18.70 -11.92 5.39
C MET A 79 18.10 -13.00 4.50
N LYS A 80 17.40 -13.95 5.07
CA LYS A 80 16.70 -15.01 4.33
C LYS A 80 15.28 -14.55 4.05
N ILE A 81 14.97 -14.36 2.78
CA ILE A 81 13.66 -13.92 2.32
C ILE A 81 12.86 -15.13 1.85
N ASN A 82 11.60 -15.18 2.23
CA ASN A 82 10.64 -16.17 1.73
C ASN A 82 9.33 -15.51 1.31
N SER A 83 8.64 -16.15 0.38
CA SER A 83 7.31 -15.77 -0.09
C SER A 83 6.35 -16.93 0.25
N PRO A 84 5.68 -16.87 1.42
CA PRO A 84 4.79 -17.93 1.83
C PRO A 84 3.54 -17.98 0.95
N GLU A 85 2.90 -19.15 0.87
CA GLU A 85 1.58 -19.28 0.28
C GLU A 85 0.56 -18.49 1.09
N LEU A 86 -0.18 -17.59 0.43
CA LEU A 86 -1.11 -16.67 1.12
C LEU A 86 -2.51 -17.27 1.30
N ALA A 87 -2.87 -18.29 0.53
CA ALA A 87 -4.20 -18.90 0.59
C ALA A 87 -4.59 -19.42 1.98
N PRO A 88 -3.70 -20.10 2.75
CA PRO A 88 -4.04 -20.53 4.11
C PRO A 88 -4.29 -19.37 5.07
N PHE A 89 -3.56 -18.27 4.92
CA PHE A 89 -3.74 -17.05 5.74
C PHE A 89 -5.07 -16.38 5.41
N ALA A 90 -5.41 -16.26 4.12
CA ALA A 90 -6.67 -15.70 3.68
C ALA A 90 -7.87 -16.54 4.21
N ALA A 91 -7.79 -17.86 4.13
CA ALA A 91 -8.83 -18.75 4.66
C ALA A 91 -8.99 -18.61 6.19
N ALA A 92 -7.89 -18.48 6.93
CA ALA A 92 -7.93 -18.31 8.38
C ALA A 92 -8.54 -16.94 8.81
N THR A 93 -8.46 -15.93 7.98
CA THR A 93 -8.97 -14.57 8.26
C THR A 93 -10.35 -14.30 7.65
N GLU A 94 -10.91 -15.20 6.84
CA GLU A 94 -12.21 -15.02 6.19
C GLU A 94 -13.34 -14.73 7.20
N LYS A 95 -13.27 -15.36 8.38
CA LYS A 95 -14.24 -15.13 9.46
C LYS A 95 -14.29 -13.66 9.92
N VAL A 96 -13.18 -12.93 9.86
CA VAL A 96 -13.15 -11.50 10.23
C VAL A 96 -14.02 -10.69 9.29
N LEU A 97 -14.01 -11.00 8.00
CA LEU A 97 -14.86 -10.32 7.01
C LEU A 97 -16.33 -10.65 7.19
N THR A 98 -16.66 -11.93 7.43
CA THR A 98 -18.05 -12.38 7.62
C THR A 98 -18.65 -11.83 8.93
N ASP A 99 -17.89 -11.85 10.02
CA ASP A 99 -18.35 -11.34 11.32
C ASP A 99 -18.56 -9.81 11.32
N ASN A 100 -17.95 -9.08 10.40
CA ASN A 100 -18.05 -7.63 10.29
C ASN A 100 -18.76 -7.18 9.00
N ALA A 101 -19.50 -8.06 8.34
CA ALA A 101 -20.17 -7.76 7.08
C ALA A 101 -21.08 -6.53 7.17
N ASP A 102 -21.82 -6.37 8.27
CA ASP A 102 -22.69 -5.22 8.50
C ASP A 102 -21.93 -3.88 8.56
N THR A 103 -20.66 -3.92 8.99
CA THR A 103 -19.81 -2.72 9.06
C THR A 103 -19.31 -2.30 7.69
N TYR A 104 -18.99 -3.28 6.84
CA TYR A 104 -18.44 -3.03 5.50
C TYR A 104 -19.53 -2.78 4.45
N GLY A 105 -20.76 -3.24 4.71
CA GLY A 105 -21.87 -3.12 3.76
C GLY A 105 -21.52 -3.70 2.39
N ASP A 106 -21.82 -2.96 1.34
CA ASP A 106 -21.57 -3.34 -0.04
C ASP A 106 -20.10 -3.21 -0.51
N LEU A 107 -19.21 -2.65 0.32
CA LEU A 107 -17.78 -2.48 -0.02
C LEU A 107 -17.08 -3.82 -0.27
N LEU A 108 -17.45 -4.87 0.44
CA LEU A 108 -16.89 -6.20 0.24
C LEU A 108 -17.27 -6.77 -1.13
N ASP A 109 -18.50 -6.56 -1.57
CA ASP A 109 -18.96 -7.03 -2.87
C ASP A 109 -18.33 -6.23 -4.01
N GLN A 110 -18.17 -4.92 -3.83
CA GLN A 110 -17.43 -4.07 -4.76
C GLN A 110 -15.97 -4.54 -4.88
N LEU A 111 -15.31 -4.87 -3.78
CA LEU A 111 -13.93 -5.36 -3.78
C LEU A 111 -13.80 -6.72 -4.49
N LYS A 112 -14.74 -7.63 -4.28
CA LYS A 112 -14.79 -8.94 -4.96
C LYS A 112 -14.96 -8.75 -6.46
N ALA A 113 -15.94 -7.95 -6.88
CA ALA A 113 -16.19 -7.64 -8.28
C ALA A 113 -14.99 -7.02 -8.97
N TRP A 114 -14.28 -6.14 -8.27
CA TRP A 114 -13.07 -5.52 -8.80
C TRP A 114 -11.90 -6.51 -8.95
N LYS A 115 -11.77 -7.48 -8.03
CA LYS A 115 -10.77 -8.55 -8.14
C LYS A 115 -11.03 -9.50 -9.31
N GLU A 116 -12.30 -9.84 -9.56
CA GLU A 116 -12.70 -10.72 -10.66
C GLU A 116 -12.55 -10.07 -12.04
N ALA A 117 -12.58 -8.73 -12.09
CA ALA A 117 -12.43 -7.96 -13.33
C ALA A 117 -10.96 -7.76 -13.77
N ARG A 118 -9.99 -8.24 -13.01
CA ARG A 118 -8.56 -8.14 -13.28
C ARG A 118 -7.91 -9.46 -13.63
#